data_d5d5b175d7c14a60a68a4953da93d5c6
#
_entry.id   d5d5b175d7c14a60a68a4953da93d5c6
#
_cell.length_a   1.000
_cell.length_b   1.000
_cell.length_c   1.000
_cell.angle_alpha   90.00
_cell.angle_beta   90.00
_cell.angle_gamma   90.00
#
_symmetry.space_group_name_H-M   'P 1'
#
loop_
_entity.id
_entity.type
_entity.pdbx_description
1 polymer ?
#
loop_
_entity_poly.entity_id
_entity_poly.type
_entity_poly.pdbx_seq_one_letter_code
_entity_poly.pdbx_strand_id
1 'polypeptide(L)'
;MSLVRWARPEERQVIQRYIFENMGKIPYERWANILDCRWIPENDRYGVVVVGTGRPLGFLGIVFADREIGGRMHRTGNITSWYLEKDMRRGGIGQEMLAMITEDPNVTYTATSPN
;
A
#
# COMPACT_ATOMS: atom_id res chain seq x y z
N MET A 1 21.31 -0.82 -3.53
CA MET A 1 20.33 -1.71 -2.92
C MET A 1 19.06 -0.92 -2.64
N SER A 2 17.92 -1.42 -3.12
CA SER A 2 16.65 -0.74 -2.88
C SER A 2 16.14 -1.04 -1.48
N LEU A 3 15.64 0.01 -0.80
CA LEU A 3 14.97 -0.11 0.48
C LEU A 3 13.47 -0.36 0.33
N VAL A 4 12.97 -0.31 -0.89
CA VAL A 4 11.54 -0.42 -1.19
C VAL A 4 11.23 -1.85 -1.59
N ARG A 5 10.20 -2.43 -0.97
CA ARG A 5 9.74 -3.77 -1.32
C ARG A 5 8.25 -3.92 -0.99
N TRP A 6 7.64 -4.97 -1.55
CA TRP A 6 6.29 -5.33 -1.14
C TRP A 6 6.29 -5.72 0.33
N ALA A 7 5.31 -5.24 1.07
CA ALA A 7 5.13 -5.61 2.46
C ALA A 7 4.70 -7.08 2.55
N ARG A 8 5.16 -7.76 3.58
CA ARG A 8 4.86 -9.18 3.80
C ARG A 8 3.62 -9.34 4.66
N PRO A 9 2.87 -10.45 4.49
CA PRO A 9 1.66 -10.68 5.29
C PRO A 9 1.91 -10.61 6.79
N GLU A 10 3.03 -11.14 7.27
CA GLU A 10 3.36 -11.14 8.69
C GLU A 10 3.68 -9.75 9.23
N GLU A 11 3.86 -8.76 8.36
CA GLU A 11 4.17 -7.39 8.77
C GLU A 11 2.94 -6.52 8.98
N ARG A 12 1.73 -7.05 8.76
CA ARG A 12 0.50 -6.25 8.82
C ARG A 12 0.33 -5.51 10.13
N GLN A 13 0.59 -6.16 11.26
CA GLN A 13 0.41 -5.52 12.55
C GLN A 13 1.39 -4.38 12.77
N VAL A 14 2.64 -4.60 12.39
CA VAL A 14 3.67 -3.56 12.52
C VAL A 14 3.33 -2.36 11.65
N ILE A 15 2.90 -2.61 10.41
CA ILE A 15 2.55 -1.54 9.47
C ILE A 15 1.28 -0.83 9.93
N GLN A 16 0.29 -1.58 10.43
CA GLN A 16 -0.94 -0.99 10.94
C GLN A 16 -0.65 0.01 12.06
N ARG A 17 0.20 -0.37 12.99
CA ARG A 17 0.60 0.52 14.08
C ARG A 17 1.37 1.72 13.55
N TYR A 18 2.27 1.50 12.62
CA TYR A 18 3.09 2.56 12.04
C TYR A 18 2.21 3.62 11.36
N ILE A 19 1.25 3.20 10.54
CA ILE A 19 0.35 4.11 9.85
C ILE A 19 -0.54 4.84 10.85
N PHE A 20 -1.07 4.12 11.84
CA PHE A 20 -1.91 4.73 12.86
C PHE A 20 -1.15 5.83 13.62
N GLU A 21 0.08 5.57 13.99
CA GLU A 21 0.90 6.53 14.74
C GLU A 21 1.24 7.77 13.91
N ASN A 22 1.37 7.63 12.61
CA ASN A 22 1.82 8.72 11.75
C ASN A 22 0.70 9.41 11.00
N MET A 23 -0.40 8.75 10.72
CA MET A 23 -1.53 9.32 9.99
C MET A 23 -2.77 9.54 10.85
N GLY A 24 -2.96 8.79 11.90
CA GLY A 24 -3.84 9.02 13.04
C GLY A 24 -5.31 9.43 12.83
N LYS A 25 -5.77 9.62 11.62
CA LYS A 25 -7.13 10.13 11.37
C LYS A 25 -8.18 9.02 11.29
N ILE A 26 -7.74 7.80 11.18
CA ILE A 26 -8.60 6.63 11.06
C ILE A 26 -8.36 5.74 12.28
N PRO A 27 -9.41 5.22 12.93
CA PRO A 27 -9.23 4.32 14.07
C PRO A 27 -8.35 3.12 13.72
N TYR A 28 -7.56 2.70 14.70
CA TYR A 28 -6.59 1.62 14.52
C TYR A 28 -7.22 0.37 13.89
N GLU A 29 -8.42 0.01 14.33
CA GLU A 29 -9.09 -1.20 13.85
C GLU A 29 -9.49 -1.11 12.38
N ARG A 30 -9.74 0.09 11.87
CA ARG A 30 -10.08 0.25 10.45
C ARG A 30 -8.91 0.01 9.53
N TRP A 31 -7.70 0.26 10.02
CA TRP A 31 -6.50 -0.04 9.21
C TRP A 31 -6.38 -1.54 8.95
N ALA A 32 -6.82 -2.38 9.88
CA ALA A 32 -6.83 -3.82 9.68
C ALA A 32 -7.65 -4.21 8.45
N ASN A 33 -8.81 -3.58 8.26
CA ASN A 33 -9.67 -3.85 7.11
C ASN A 33 -9.00 -3.42 5.79
N ILE A 34 -8.31 -2.30 5.80
CA ILE A 34 -7.62 -1.81 4.61
C ILE A 34 -6.47 -2.74 4.23
N LEU A 35 -5.76 -3.27 5.21
CA LEU A 35 -4.57 -4.11 4.98
C LEU A 35 -4.90 -5.59 4.80
N ASP A 36 -6.17 -5.97 4.88
CA ASP A 36 -6.58 -7.37 5.03
C ASP A 36 -6.66 -8.14 3.71
N CYS A 37 -6.68 -7.48 2.57
CA CYS A 37 -6.75 -8.11 1.24
C CYS A 37 -7.95 -9.04 1.05
N ARG A 38 -9.05 -8.80 1.77
CA ARG A 38 -10.22 -9.72 1.76
C ARG A 38 -10.92 -9.81 0.41
N TRP A 39 -10.78 -8.79 -0.41
CA TRP A 39 -11.47 -8.68 -1.69
C TRP A 39 -10.91 -9.62 -2.75
N ILE A 40 -9.69 -10.08 -2.57
CA ILE A 40 -9.02 -11.04 -3.44
C ILE A 40 -8.28 -12.04 -2.54
N PRO A 41 -8.90 -13.18 -2.19
CA PRO A 41 -8.32 -14.11 -1.22
C PRO A 41 -6.93 -14.65 -1.59
N GLU A 42 -6.63 -14.78 -2.87
CA GLU A 42 -5.33 -15.27 -3.34
C GLU A 42 -4.25 -14.20 -3.33
N ASN A 43 -4.64 -12.94 -3.14
CA ASN A 43 -3.70 -11.83 -3.19
C ASN A 43 -3.34 -11.38 -1.78
N ASP A 44 -2.08 -11.58 -1.41
CA ASP A 44 -1.58 -11.15 -0.12
C ASP A 44 -0.87 -9.79 -0.18
N ARG A 45 -0.90 -9.11 -1.33
CA ARG A 45 -0.29 -7.82 -1.51
C ARG A 45 -1.22 -6.71 -1.04
N TYR A 46 -0.78 -5.92 -0.09
CA TYR A 46 -1.58 -4.81 0.45
C TYR A 46 -0.82 -3.49 0.43
N GLY A 47 0.45 -3.50 0.04
CA GLY A 47 1.20 -2.27 -0.06
C GLY A 47 2.70 -2.51 -0.18
N VAL A 48 3.38 -1.39 -0.38
CA VAL A 48 4.83 -1.32 -0.52
C VAL A 48 5.40 -0.60 0.69
N VAL A 49 6.46 -1.13 1.28
CA VAL A 49 7.07 -0.57 2.48
C VAL A 49 8.50 -0.13 2.18
N VAL A 50 8.90 0.96 2.81
CA VAL A 50 10.30 1.38 2.86
C VAL A 50 10.88 0.88 4.15
N VAL A 51 11.94 0.09 4.08
CA VAL A 51 12.51 -0.60 5.23
C VAL A 51 13.72 0.16 5.75
N GLY A 52 13.68 0.49 7.03
CA GLY A 52 14.84 1.01 7.74
C GLY A 52 15.40 -0.04 8.70
N THR A 53 16.34 0.38 9.50
CA THR A 53 16.92 -0.51 10.50
C THR A 53 15.91 -0.77 11.61
N GLY A 54 15.31 -1.95 11.57
CA GLY A 54 14.38 -2.40 12.62
C GLY A 54 12.99 -1.79 12.56
N ARG A 55 12.65 -0.95 11.55
CA ARG A 55 11.33 -0.35 11.49
C ARG A 55 10.99 0.15 10.09
N PRO A 56 9.68 0.31 9.78
CA PRO A 56 9.29 0.95 8.53
C PRO A 56 9.64 2.44 8.53
N LEU A 57 9.99 2.95 7.36
CA LEU A 57 10.23 4.37 7.14
C LEU A 57 9.23 4.98 6.17
N GLY A 58 8.34 4.17 5.62
CA GLY A 58 7.29 4.61 4.73
C GLY A 58 6.40 3.46 4.31
N PHE A 59 5.20 3.78 3.87
CA PHE A 59 4.25 2.78 3.40
C PHE A 59 3.33 3.41 2.35
N LEU A 60 3.05 2.65 1.30
CA LEU A 60 2.08 3.00 0.27
C LEU A 60 1.11 1.85 0.16
N GLY A 61 -0.13 2.07 0.59
CA GLY A 61 -1.15 1.03 0.64
C GLY A 61 -1.93 0.90 -0.65
N ILE A 62 -2.41 -0.30 -0.92
CA ILE A 62 -3.25 -0.58 -2.07
C ILE A 62 -4.26 -1.66 -1.72
N VAL A 63 -5.48 -1.49 -2.23
CA VAL A 63 -6.53 -2.51 -2.15
C VAL A 63 -6.86 -2.94 -3.56
N PHE A 64 -6.66 -4.22 -3.84
CA PHE A 64 -7.01 -4.80 -5.13
C PHE A 64 -8.44 -5.32 -5.11
N ALA A 65 -9.12 -5.21 -6.23
CA ALA A 65 -10.46 -5.77 -6.41
C ALA A 65 -10.63 -6.18 -7.87
N ASP A 66 -11.41 -7.24 -8.09
CA ASP A 66 -11.78 -7.65 -9.44
C ASP A 66 -13.20 -7.16 -9.73
N ARG A 67 -13.36 -6.53 -10.89
CA ARG A 67 -14.67 -6.01 -11.34
C ARG A 67 -15.01 -6.56 -12.71
N GLU A 68 -16.29 -6.89 -12.90
CA GLU A 68 -16.78 -7.23 -14.22
C GLU A 68 -17.23 -5.97 -14.95
N ILE A 69 -16.61 -5.72 -16.10
CA ILE A 69 -16.92 -4.58 -16.94
C ILE A 69 -17.07 -5.09 -18.37
N GLY A 70 -18.27 -4.94 -18.96
CA GLY A 70 -18.51 -5.38 -20.32
C GLY A 70 -18.31 -6.87 -20.54
N GLY A 71 -18.63 -7.69 -19.54
CA GLY A 71 -18.50 -9.14 -19.62
C GLY A 71 -17.08 -9.66 -19.35
N ARG A 72 -16.14 -8.78 -18.98
CA ARG A 72 -14.77 -9.17 -18.69
C ARG A 72 -14.41 -8.80 -17.26
N MET A 73 -13.58 -9.64 -16.63
CA MET A 73 -13.04 -9.33 -15.32
C MET A 73 -11.85 -8.39 -15.47
N HIS A 74 -11.89 -7.31 -14.72
CA HIS A 74 -10.81 -6.33 -14.67
C HIS A 74 -10.30 -6.21 -13.25
N ARG A 75 -9.00 -6.27 -13.07
CA ARG A 75 -8.41 -6.02 -11.76
C ARG A 75 -8.16 -4.52 -11.59
N THR A 76 -8.61 -4.00 -10.45
CA THR A 76 -8.36 -2.62 -10.07
C THR A 76 -7.52 -2.59 -8.82
N GLY A 77 -6.65 -1.59 -8.72
CA GLY A 77 -5.86 -1.33 -7.53
C GLY A 77 -6.15 0.09 -7.05
N ASN A 78 -6.67 0.20 -5.83
CA ASN A 78 -6.99 1.50 -5.25
C ASN A 78 -5.93 1.86 -4.22
N ILE A 79 -5.18 2.92 -4.50
CA ILE A 79 -4.15 3.41 -3.59
C ILE A 79 -4.83 4.14 -2.44
N THR A 80 -4.60 3.66 -1.22
CA THR A 80 -5.39 4.08 -0.06
C THR A 80 -4.66 5.02 0.88
N SER A 81 -3.36 4.82 1.07
CA SER A 81 -2.61 5.58 2.05
C SER A 81 -1.17 5.67 1.58
N TRP A 82 -0.57 6.83 1.77
CA TRP A 82 0.81 7.06 1.36
C TRP A 82 1.48 7.91 2.43
N TYR A 83 2.40 7.29 3.14
CA TYR A 83 3.21 8.01 4.12
C TYR A 83 4.67 7.67 3.92
N LEU A 84 5.51 8.68 3.94
CA LEU A 84 6.97 8.54 3.83
C LEU A 84 7.58 9.50 4.83
N GLU A 85 8.52 9.00 5.64
CA GLU A 85 9.22 9.83 6.62
C GLU A 85 9.84 11.04 5.93
N LYS A 86 9.81 12.15 6.64
CA LYS A 86 10.21 13.43 6.07
C LYS A 86 11.62 13.39 5.47
N ASP A 87 12.54 12.71 6.16
CA ASP A 87 13.93 12.61 5.71
C ASP A 87 14.08 11.76 4.45
N MET A 88 13.08 10.95 4.13
CA MET A 88 13.12 10.03 3.00
C MET A 88 12.40 10.58 1.77
N ARG A 89 11.81 11.77 1.86
CA ARG A 89 10.99 12.31 0.76
C ARG A 89 11.79 12.86 -0.40
N ARG A 90 13.09 12.99 -0.22
CA ARG A 90 13.99 13.40 -1.29
C ARG A 90 14.72 12.17 -1.83
N GLY A 91 15.20 12.24 -3.06
CA GLY A 91 16.00 11.16 -3.63
C GLY A 91 15.21 10.11 -4.39
N GLY A 92 13.92 10.34 -4.67
CA GLY A 92 13.17 9.48 -5.57
C GLY A 92 12.54 8.25 -4.93
N ILE A 93 12.60 8.10 -3.61
CA ILE A 93 12.03 6.93 -2.93
C ILE A 93 10.51 6.87 -3.13
N GLY A 94 9.81 8.00 -3.04
CA GLY A 94 8.37 8.04 -3.29
C GLY A 94 8.00 7.58 -4.68
N GLN A 95 8.77 7.99 -5.68
CA GLN A 95 8.54 7.55 -7.05
C GLN A 95 8.83 6.06 -7.23
N GLU A 96 9.84 5.54 -6.55
CA GLU A 96 10.15 4.11 -6.58
C GLU A 96 9.01 3.29 -5.97
N MET A 97 8.43 3.76 -4.86
CA MET A 97 7.26 3.13 -4.25
C MET A 97 6.09 3.09 -5.23
N LEU A 98 5.80 4.21 -5.86
CA LEU A 98 4.69 4.30 -6.80
C LEU A 98 4.93 3.43 -8.03
N ALA A 99 6.13 3.41 -8.56
CA ALA A 99 6.47 2.57 -9.70
C ALA A 99 6.30 1.08 -9.38
N MET A 100 6.70 0.67 -8.18
CA MET A 100 6.55 -0.72 -7.76
C MET A 100 5.08 -1.11 -7.61
N ILE A 101 4.28 -0.26 -6.97
CA ILE A 101 2.89 -0.59 -6.68
C ILE A 101 2.04 -0.59 -7.96
N THR A 102 2.44 0.14 -8.98
CA THR A 102 1.71 0.23 -10.25
C THR A 102 2.40 -0.53 -11.38
N GLU A 103 3.20 -1.53 -11.06
CA GLU A 103 4.03 -2.22 -12.05
C GLU A 103 3.24 -3.11 -13.03
N ASP A 104 2.04 -3.55 -12.67
CA ASP A 104 1.28 -4.48 -13.50
C ASP A 104 0.46 -3.71 -14.54
N PRO A 105 0.77 -3.87 -15.85
CA PRO A 105 0.05 -3.14 -16.89
C PRO A 105 -1.40 -3.61 -17.09
N ASN A 106 -1.77 -4.74 -16.51
CA ASN A 106 -3.13 -5.28 -16.62
C ASN A 106 -4.05 -4.80 -15.50
N VAL A 107 -3.55 -3.98 -14.60
CA VAL A 107 -4.34 -3.46 -13.47
C VAL A 107 -4.64 -1.98 -13.72
N THR A 108 -5.89 -1.59 -13.49
CA THR A 108 -6.28 -0.17 -13.51
C THR A 108 -6.12 0.39 -12.11
N TYR A 109 -5.28 1.42 -11.98
CA TYR A 109 -4.99 1.99 -10.68
C TYR A 109 -5.76 3.28 -10.45
N THR A 110 -6.26 3.45 -9.24
CA THR A 110 -6.96 4.67 -8.80
C THR A 110 -6.42 5.08 -7.44
N ALA A 111 -6.63 6.33 -7.09
CA ALA A 111 -6.27 6.84 -5.78
C ALA A 111 -7.46 7.58 -5.20
N THR A 112 -7.84 7.23 -3.96
CA THR A 112 -8.96 7.88 -3.29
C THR A 112 -8.52 8.93 -2.28
N SER A 113 -7.25 9.01 -1.99
CA SER A 113 -6.75 10.00 -1.03
C SER A 113 -6.90 11.39 -1.61
N PRO A 114 -7.47 12.32 -0.84
CA PRO A 114 -7.78 13.65 -1.36
C PRO A 114 -6.60 14.60 -1.38
N ASN A 115 -5.49 14.29 -0.82
CA ASN A 115 -4.43 15.29 -0.78
C ASN A 115 -3.57 15.33 -2.00
#